data_4792883a8e04d540d91968f29102c359
#
_entry.id   4792883a8e04d540d91968f29102c359
#
_cell.length_a   1.000
_cell.length_b   1.000
_cell.length_c   1.000
_cell.angle_alpha   90.00
_cell.angle_beta   90.00
_cell.angle_gamma   90.00
#
_symmetry.space_group_name_H-M   'P 1'
#
loop_
_entity.id
_entity.type
_entity.pdbx_description
1 polymer ?
#
loop_
_entity_poly.entity_id
_entity_poly.type
_entity_poly.pdbx_seq_one_letter_code
_entity_poly.pdbx_strand_id
1 'polypeptide(L)'
;MTALRTATGLDEIKALAGADLGRTDWLEIAQDRVNTFADATGDHQWIHTDPERAASGPFGGPIAHGYLTLSLIIPLFGRLLAVEGTSMSINYGLDKVRFPSPVKVGARIRLHGAVESVEEVRGNGVETRLAFTVEIEGSDKPACVAQAIYRHYA
;
A
#
# COMPACT_ATOMS: atom_id res chain seq x y z
N MET A 1 -11.02 12.50 2.92
CA MET A 1 -10.17 12.17 1.75
C MET A 1 -9.28 13.36 1.41
N THR A 2 -8.01 13.09 1.21
CA THR A 2 -7.08 14.09 0.70
C THR A 2 -7.24 14.22 -0.81
N ALA A 3 -7.17 15.45 -1.33
CA ALA A 3 -7.21 15.67 -2.77
C ALA A 3 -5.97 15.05 -3.45
N LEU A 4 -6.18 14.44 -4.62
CA LEU A 4 -5.10 13.90 -5.43
C LEU A 4 -4.10 15.01 -5.79
N ARG A 5 -2.82 14.77 -5.52
CA ARG A 5 -1.74 15.60 -6.01
C ARG A 5 -1.24 15.09 -7.36
N THR A 6 -0.72 15.97 -8.17
CA THR A 6 -0.01 15.61 -9.39
C THR A 6 1.40 16.19 -9.35
N ALA A 7 2.38 15.38 -9.72
CA ALA A 7 3.76 15.81 -9.92
C ALA A 7 4.16 15.49 -11.36
N THR A 8 4.51 16.51 -12.13
CA THR A 8 4.85 16.39 -13.54
C THR A 8 6.36 16.58 -13.73
N GLY A 9 7.02 15.52 -14.16
CA GLY A 9 8.46 15.50 -14.37
C GLY A 9 9.28 15.41 -13.09
N LEU A 10 10.59 15.22 -13.25
CA LEU A 10 11.48 14.93 -12.14
C LEU A 10 11.61 16.09 -11.14
N ASP A 11 11.54 17.34 -11.60
CA ASP A 11 11.69 18.50 -10.72
C ASP A 11 10.54 18.64 -9.74
N GLU A 12 9.30 18.38 -10.19
CA GLU A 12 8.14 18.39 -9.30
C GLU A 12 8.16 17.20 -8.34
N ILE A 13 8.66 16.04 -8.78
CA ILE A 13 8.87 14.89 -7.89
C ILE A 13 9.91 15.23 -6.80
N LYS A 14 11.02 15.87 -7.16
CA LYS A 14 12.04 16.31 -6.19
C LYS A 14 11.46 17.27 -5.15
N ALA A 15 10.56 18.15 -5.57
CA ALA A 15 9.90 19.11 -4.68
C ALA A 15 8.97 18.46 -3.64
N LEU A 16 8.64 17.18 -3.80
CA LEU A 16 7.82 16.43 -2.84
C LEU A 16 8.59 15.96 -1.60
N ALA A 17 9.91 16.07 -1.56
CA ALA A 17 10.70 15.62 -0.41
C ALA A 17 10.19 16.23 0.90
N GLY A 18 9.86 15.40 1.88
CA GLY A 18 9.29 15.81 3.18
C GLY A 18 7.79 16.08 3.16
N ALA A 19 7.10 15.90 2.04
CA ALA A 19 5.67 16.17 1.95
C ALA A 19 4.82 15.05 2.58
N ASP A 20 3.83 15.44 3.37
CA ASP A 20 2.73 14.56 3.76
C ASP A 20 1.70 14.53 2.62
N LEU A 21 1.43 13.34 2.08
CA LEU A 21 0.47 13.15 1.00
C LEU A 21 -0.96 12.94 1.52
N GLY A 22 -1.13 12.82 2.83
CA GLY A 22 -2.43 12.62 3.46
C GLY A 22 -2.92 11.18 3.41
N ARG A 23 -4.24 11.02 3.47
CA ARG A 23 -4.93 9.73 3.58
C ARG A 23 -5.92 9.53 2.46
N THR A 24 -6.06 8.27 2.03
CA THR A 24 -7.12 7.88 1.09
C THR A 24 -8.48 7.76 1.78
N ASP A 25 -9.51 7.59 1.00
CA ASP A 25 -10.77 7.05 1.49
C ASP A 25 -10.59 5.59 1.95
N TRP A 26 -11.57 5.12 2.72
CA TRP A 26 -11.63 3.74 3.17
C TRP A 26 -11.94 2.79 2.02
N LEU A 27 -11.27 1.64 2.02
CA LEU A 27 -11.48 0.53 1.10
C LEU A 27 -11.89 -0.70 1.89
N GLU A 28 -13.05 -1.27 1.57
CA GLU A 28 -13.49 -2.53 2.17
C GLU A 28 -12.70 -3.70 1.58
N ILE A 29 -12.28 -4.61 2.45
CA ILE A 29 -11.61 -5.86 2.07
C ILE A 29 -12.64 -6.98 2.10
N ALA A 30 -13.24 -7.23 0.95
CA ALA A 30 -14.23 -8.28 0.78
C ALA A 30 -13.59 -9.66 0.58
N GLN A 31 -14.34 -10.73 0.91
CA GLN A 31 -13.88 -12.11 0.73
C GLN A 31 -13.49 -12.41 -0.73
N ASP A 32 -14.22 -11.87 -1.70
CA ASP A 32 -13.93 -12.08 -3.13
C ASP A 32 -12.53 -11.62 -3.52
N ARG A 33 -12.08 -10.49 -2.99
CA ARG A 33 -10.73 -9.97 -3.23
C ARG A 33 -9.68 -10.90 -2.63
N VAL A 34 -9.91 -11.40 -1.44
CA VAL A 34 -9.01 -12.34 -0.76
C VAL A 34 -8.92 -13.65 -1.53
N ASN A 35 -10.06 -14.18 -1.99
CA ASN A 35 -10.10 -15.38 -2.80
C ASN A 35 -9.37 -15.20 -4.14
N THR A 36 -9.55 -14.07 -4.79
CA THR A 36 -8.85 -13.74 -6.04
C THR A 36 -7.34 -13.66 -5.83
N PHE A 37 -6.88 -13.06 -4.74
CA PHE A 37 -5.46 -13.03 -4.39
C PHE A 37 -4.91 -14.43 -4.11
N ALA A 38 -5.66 -15.27 -3.39
CA ALA A 38 -5.31 -16.66 -3.14
C ALA A 38 -5.14 -17.44 -4.46
N ASP A 39 -6.06 -17.26 -5.40
CA ASP A 39 -5.99 -17.88 -6.73
C ASP A 39 -4.78 -17.41 -7.53
N ALA A 40 -4.50 -16.11 -7.51
CA ALA A 40 -3.38 -15.53 -8.25
C ALA A 40 -2.02 -15.97 -7.73
N THR A 41 -1.89 -16.23 -6.43
CA THR A 41 -0.60 -16.52 -5.76
C THR A 41 -0.43 -17.99 -5.39
N GLY A 42 -1.51 -18.77 -5.33
CA GLY A 42 -1.50 -20.14 -4.84
C GLY A 42 -1.54 -20.27 -3.32
N ASP A 43 -1.70 -19.17 -2.58
CA ASP A 43 -1.83 -19.19 -1.12
C ASP A 43 -3.29 -19.35 -0.70
N HIS A 44 -3.73 -20.61 -0.60
CA HIS A 44 -5.09 -20.98 -0.24
C HIS A 44 -5.23 -21.42 1.23
N GLN A 45 -4.38 -20.93 2.12
CA GLN A 45 -4.47 -21.29 3.53
C GLN A 45 -5.88 -20.98 4.07
N TRP A 46 -6.41 -21.90 4.89
CA TRP A 46 -7.79 -21.82 5.38
C TRP A 46 -8.12 -20.53 6.17
N ILE A 47 -7.13 -19.92 6.81
CA ILE A 47 -7.33 -18.66 7.54
C ILE A 47 -7.76 -17.51 6.63
N HIS A 48 -7.56 -17.64 5.31
CA HIS A 48 -7.94 -16.65 4.31
C HIS A 48 -9.19 -17.07 3.53
N THR A 49 -9.30 -18.35 3.19
CA THR A 49 -10.23 -18.82 2.14
C THR A 49 -11.39 -19.66 2.65
N ASP A 50 -11.40 -20.05 3.92
CA ASP A 50 -12.46 -20.85 4.53
C ASP A 50 -13.13 -20.09 5.70
N PRO A 51 -14.18 -19.28 5.42
CA PRO A 51 -14.84 -18.48 6.45
C PRO A 51 -15.43 -19.29 7.59
N GLU A 52 -15.96 -20.48 7.30
CA GLU A 52 -16.57 -21.35 8.30
C GLU A 52 -15.53 -21.88 9.29
N ARG A 53 -14.43 -22.43 8.77
CA ARG A 53 -13.32 -22.89 9.60
C ARG A 53 -12.63 -21.72 10.33
N ALA A 54 -12.44 -20.59 9.66
CA ALA A 54 -11.81 -19.41 10.24
C ALA A 54 -12.63 -18.78 11.38
N ALA A 55 -13.96 -18.92 11.36
CA ALA A 55 -14.84 -18.40 12.41
C ALA A 55 -14.51 -18.98 13.79
N SER A 56 -14.08 -20.24 13.87
CA SER A 56 -13.62 -20.88 15.09
C SER A 56 -12.10 -20.86 15.27
N GLY A 57 -11.39 -20.18 14.40
CA GLY A 57 -9.95 -20.01 14.46
C GLY A 57 -9.50 -18.85 15.34
N PRO A 58 -8.17 -18.59 15.39
CA PRO A 58 -7.59 -17.63 16.34
C PRO A 58 -7.98 -16.17 16.07
N PHE A 59 -8.45 -15.84 14.86
CA PHE A 59 -8.83 -14.47 14.48
C PHE A 59 -10.34 -14.22 14.52
N GLY A 60 -11.15 -15.25 14.80
CA GLY A 60 -12.61 -15.15 14.85
C GLY A 60 -13.29 -14.94 13.49
N GLY A 61 -12.59 -15.22 12.40
CA GLY A 61 -13.04 -15.09 11.02
C GLY A 61 -11.87 -15.07 10.06
N PRO A 62 -12.15 -15.06 8.74
CA PRO A 62 -11.07 -15.04 7.75
C PRO A 62 -10.34 -13.68 7.77
N ILE A 63 -9.06 -13.71 7.47
CA ILE A 63 -8.20 -12.53 7.37
C ILE A 63 -7.59 -12.41 5.97
N ALA A 64 -7.32 -11.19 5.56
CA ALA A 64 -6.56 -10.93 4.34
C ALA A 64 -5.12 -11.40 4.48
N HIS A 65 -4.52 -11.82 3.37
CA HIS A 65 -3.08 -12.07 3.31
C HIS A 65 -2.32 -10.77 3.61
N GLY A 66 -1.24 -10.85 4.38
CA GLY A 66 -0.35 -9.70 4.57
C GLY A 66 0.16 -9.16 3.23
N TYR A 67 0.52 -10.04 2.30
CA TYR A 67 0.96 -9.65 0.95
C TYR A 67 -0.14 -9.00 0.10
N LEU A 68 -1.41 -9.33 0.32
CA LEU A 68 -2.51 -8.60 -0.31
C LEU A 68 -2.55 -7.16 0.21
N THR A 69 -2.51 -6.98 1.52
CA THR A 69 -2.50 -5.64 2.14
C THR A 69 -1.32 -4.81 1.63
N LEU A 70 -0.13 -5.39 1.57
CA LEU A 70 1.06 -4.75 1.02
C LEU A 70 0.86 -4.36 -0.46
N SER A 71 0.32 -5.26 -1.26
CA SER A 71 0.08 -5.02 -2.70
C SER A 71 -0.94 -3.92 -2.95
N LEU A 72 -1.93 -3.75 -2.07
CA LEU A 72 -2.94 -2.71 -2.17
C LEU A 72 -2.39 -1.30 -1.92
N ILE A 73 -1.19 -1.17 -1.37
CA ILE A 73 -0.51 0.14 -1.26
C ILE A 73 -0.40 0.81 -2.63
N ILE A 74 -0.11 0.06 -3.70
CA ILE A 74 0.05 0.61 -5.06
C ILE A 74 -1.22 1.32 -5.56
N PRO A 75 -2.38 0.68 -5.65
CA PRO A 75 -3.58 1.37 -6.11
C PRO A 75 -4.08 2.46 -5.15
N LEU A 76 -3.85 2.29 -3.84
CA LEU A 76 -4.19 3.32 -2.86
C LEU A 76 -3.25 4.53 -2.97
N PHE A 77 -1.97 4.31 -3.18
CA PHE A 77 -1.00 5.38 -3.42
C PHE A 77 -1.37 6.21 -4.65
N GLY A 78 -1.83 5.57 -5.71
CA GLY A 78 -2.33 6.26 -6.92
C GLY A 78 -3.53 7.18 -6.67
N ARG A 79 -4.20 7.07 -5.52
CA ARG A 79 -5.26 8.00 -5.11
C ARG A 79 -4.72 9.22 -4.35
N LEU A 80 -3.45 9.20 -3.95
CA LEU A 80 -2.79 10.32 -3.26
C LEU A 80 -1.91 11.12 -4.19
N LEU A 81 -1.20 10.45 -5.10
CA LEU A 81 -0.22 11.05 -6.00
C LEU A 81 -0.32 10.45 -7.39
N ALA A 82 -0.53 11.31 -8.39
CA ALA A 82 -0.31 11.00 -9.80
C ALA A 82 1.07 11.50 -10.20
N VAL A 83 1.86 10.63 -10.82
CA VAL A 83 3.16 10.99 -11.41
C VAL A 83 3.02 10.99 -12.92
N GLU A 84 3.31 12.13 -13.54
CA GLU A 84 3.19 12.35 -14.97
C GLU A 84 4.50 12.84 -15.57
N GLY A 85 4.62 12.81 -16.90
CA GLY A 85 5.81 13.33 -17.59
C GLY A 85 7.08 12.54 -17.32
N THR A 86 6.94 11.26 -16.99
CA THR A 86 8.06 10.31 -16.85
C THR A 86 7.91 9.21 -17.89
N SER A 87 9.03 8.68 -18.37
CA SER A 87 9.03 7.55 -19.32
C SER A 87 8.73 6.22 -18.62
N MET A 88 9.11 6.11 -17.33
CA MET A 88 8.99 4.87 -16.57
C MET A 88 8.97 5.13 -15.08
N SER A 89 8.11 4.39 -14.36
CA SER A 89 8.11 4.31 -12.90
C SER A 89 8.25 2.86 -12.47
N ILE A 90 9.18 2.60 -11.55
CA ILE A 90 9.51 1.26 -11.08
C ILE A 90 9.27 1.14 -9.58
N ASN A 91 8.59 0.10 -9.16
CA ASN A 91 8.60 -0.36 -7.78
C ASN A 91 9.94 -1.08 -7.54
N TYR A 92 10.92 -0.35 -7.02
CA TYR A 92 12.29 -0.83 -6.87
C TYR A 92 12.46 -1.78 -5.69
N GLY A 93 11.78 -1.51 -4.58
CA GLY A 93 11.88 -2.35 -3.38
C GLY A 93 11.27 -1.74 -2.14
N LEU A 94 11.57 -2.40 -1.03
CA LEU A 94 11.11 -2.05 0.31
C LEU A 94 12.28 -2.20 1.28
N ASP A 95 12.52 -1.19 2.12
CA ASP A 95 13.54 -1.30 3.18
C ASP A 95 12.96 -1.98 4.43
N LYS A 96 11.69 -1.75 4.72
CA LYS A 96 11.06 -2.23 5.94
C LYS A 96 9.60 -2.53 5.68
N VAL A 97 9.15 -3.69 6.16
CA VAL A 97 7.73 -4.08 6.13
C VAL A 97 7.37 -4.79 7.42
N ARG A 98 6.27 -4.40 8.04
CA ARG A 98 5.69 -5.08 9.20
C ARG A 98 4.17 -5.11 9.08
N PHE A 99 3.57 -6.16 9.60
CA PHE A 99 2.11 -6.36 9.67
C PHE A 99 1.69 -6.42 11.14
N PRO A 100 1.53 -5.28 11.83
CA PRO A 100 1.24 -5.26 13.26
C PRO A 100 -0.10 -5.84 13.64
N SER A 101 -1.10 -5.73 12.77
CA SER A 101 -2.46 -6.22 13.02
C SER A 101 -3.04 -6.88 11.77
N PRO A 102 -3.75 -8.03 11.90
CA PRO A 102 -4.41 -8.66 10.77
C PRO A 102 -5.60 -7.82 10.29
N VAL A 103 -5.88 -7.88 9.00
CA VAL A 103 -7.07 -7.30 8.39
C VAL A 103 -8.13 -8.38 8.29
N LYS A 104 -9.18 -8.28 9.08
CA LYS A 104 -10.33 -9.19 8.96
C LYS A 104 -11.10 -8.91 7.68
N VAL A 105 -11.59 -9.96 7.02
CA VAL A 105 -12.49 -9.80 5.89
C VAL A 105 -13.73 -9.02 6.33
N GLY A 106 -14.13 -8.01 5.55
CA GLY A 106 -15.18 -7.06 5.89
C GLY A 106 -14.68 -5.78 6.56
N ALA A 107 -13.44 -5.76 7.05
CA ALA A 107 -12.83 -4.53 7.57
C ALA A 107 -12.53 -3.53 6.45
N ARG A 108 -12.41 -2.26 6.80
CA ARG A 108 -12.01 -1.20 5.89
C ARG A 108 -10.61 -0.71 6.23
N ILE A 109 -9.81 -0.52 5.21
CA ILE A 109 -8.45 0.00 5.31
C ILE A 109 -8.30 1.29 4.50
N ARG A 110 -7.31 2.09 4.85
CA ARG A 110 -6.89 3.26 4.05
C ARG A 110 -5.38 3.44 4.14
N LEU A 111 -4.83 4.15 3.17
CA LEU A 111 -3.41 4.46 3.13
C LEU A 111 -3.17 5.88 3.62
N HIS A 112 -2.21 6.04 4.51
CA HIS A 112 -1.50 7.29 4.77
C HIS A 112 -0.11 7.19 4.14
N GLY A 113 0.27 8.20 3.36
CA GLY A 113 1.55 8.25 2.68
C GLY A 113 2.28 9.56 2.93
N ALA A 114 3.60 9.47 3.09
CA ALA A 114 4.49 10.63 3.20
C ALA A 114 5.78 10.37 2.41
N VAL A 115 6.27 11.40 1.73
CA VAL A 115 7.55 11.32 1.02
C VAL A 115 8.67 11.67 2.01
N GLU A 116 9.54 10.72 2.31
CA GLU A 116 10.67 10.94 3.21
C GLU A 116 11.82 11.66 2.51
N SER A 117 12.22 11.15 1.34
CA SER A 117 13.34 11.70 0.57
C SER A 117 13.17 11.46 -0.92
N VAL A 118 13.83 12.29 -1.70
CA VAL A 118 13.98 12.13 -3.15
C VAL A 118 15.43 12.39 -3.51
N GLU A 119 16.08 11.42 -4.14
CA GLU A 119 17.47 11.49 -4.53
C GLU A 119 17.64 11.22 -6.03
N GLU A 120 18.62 11.87 -6.65
CA GLU A 120 18.95 11.59 -8.05
C GLU A 120 19.64 10.24 -8.19
N VAL A 121 19.30 9.50 -9.25
CA VAL A 121 19.94 8.25 -9.62
C VAL A 121 20.41 8.30 -11.07
N ARG A 122 21.34 7.43 -11.41
CA ARG A 122 21.89 7.31 -12.77
C ARG A 122 20.77 7.02 -13.78
N GLY A 123 20.96 7.49 -15.00
CA GLY A 123 19.99 7.27 -16.08
C GLY A 123 18.90 8.32 -16.15
N ASN A 124 19.17 9.53 -15.66
CA ASN A 124 18.21 10.63 -15.65
C ASN A 124 16.93 10.27 -14.88
N GLY A 125 17.12 9.88 -13.64
CA GLY A 125 16.05 9.43 -12.76
C GLY A 125 16.13 9.97 -11.34
N VAL A 126 15.10 9.73 -10.58
CA VAL A 126 15.04 9.99 -9.14
C VAL A 126 14.54 8.75 -8.40
N GLU A 127 15.04 8.57 -7.19
CA GLU A 127 14.57 7.56 -6.24
C GLU A 127 13.80 8.25 -5.13
N THR A 128 12.55 7.82 -4.93
CA THR A 128 11.70 8.31 -3.85
C THR A 128 11.62 7.25 -2.76
N ARG A 129 11.79 7.68 -1.50
CA ARG A 129 11.52 6.86 -0.32
C ARG A 129 10.26 7.37 0.35
N LEU A 130 9.32 6.47 0.55
CA LEU A 130 8.00 6.80 1.08
C LEU A 130 7.71 5.99 2.32
N ALA A 131 7.19 6.67 3.35
CA ALA A 131 6.64 6.02 4.52
C ALA A 131 5.14 5.78 4.29
N PHE A 132 4.74 4.53 4.32
CA PHE A 132 3.35 4.11 4.18
C PHE A 132 2.84 3.48 5.45
N THR A 133 1.64 3.87 5.83
CA THR A 133 0.87 3.25 6.91
C THR A 133 -0.50 2.87 6.38
N VAL A 134 -0.81 1.58 6.42
CA VAL A 134 -2.15 1.09 6.11
C VAL A 134 -2.94 1.01 7.41
N GLU A 135 -3.89 1.90 7.56
CA GLU A 135 -4.75 2.00 8.75
C GLU A 135 -5.96 1.07 8.61
N ILE A 136 -6.45 0.54 9.73
CA ILE A 136 -7.70 -0.23 9.82
C ILE A 136 -8.73 0.64 10.55
N GLU A 137 -9.92 0.80 9.98
CA GLU A 137 -11.01 1.55 10.61
C GLU A 137 -11.34 0.99 11.99
N GLY A 138 -11.38 1.86 12.98
CA GLY A 138 -11.70 1.51 14.37
C GLY A 138 -10.56 0.82 15.13
N SER A 139 -9.35 0.76 14.58
CA SER A 139 -8.17 0.16 15.23
C SER A 139 -7.05 1.17 15.43
N ASP A 140 -6.40 1.13 16.58
CA ASP A 140 -5.20 1.93 16.86
C ASP A 140 -3.93 1.33 16.25
N LYS A 141 -3.95 0.02 15.93
CA LYS A 141 -2.84 -0.66 15.29
C LYS A 141 -3.01 -0.70 13.80
N PRO A 142 -1.99 -0.33 13.00
CA PRO A 142 -2.06 -0.42 11.55
C PRO A 142 -1.99 -1.88 11.07
N ALA A 143 -2.54 -2.10 9.87
CA ALA A 143 -2.44 -3.38 9.18
C ALA A 143 -1.04 -3.60 8.60
N CYS A 144 -0.41 -2.53 8.14
CA CYS A 144 0.92 -2.58 7.53
C CYS A 144 1.63 -1.25 7.73
N VAL A 145 2.91 -1.32 8.02
CA VAL A 145 3.84 -0.20 7.90
C VAL A 145 4.94 -0.61 6.95
N ALA A 146 5.24 0.23 5.98
CA ALA A 146 6.24 -0.07 4.97
C ALA A 146 7.02 1.18 4.58
N GLN A 147 8.31 1.02 4.33
CA GLN A 147 9.13 2.03 3.69
C GLN A 147 9.40 1.57 2.25
N ALA A 148 8.78 2.22 1.29
CA ALA A 148 8.85 1.84 -0.12
C ALA A 148 9.86 2.71 -0.87
N ILE A 149 10.45 2.12 -1.90
CA ILE A 149 11.42 2.76 -2.77
C ILE A 149 10.89 2.67 -4.19
N TYR A 150 10.61 3.83 -4.78
CA TYR A 150 10.22 3.92 -6.19
C TYR A 150 11.24 4.72 -6.96
N ARG A 151 11.44 4.36 -8.22
CA ARG A 151 12.29 5.12 -9.16
C ARG A 151 11.47 5.61 -10.32
N HIS A 152 11.71 6.85 -10.71
CA HIS A 152 11.08 7.51 -11.83
C HIS A 152 12.14 8.03 -12.78
N TYR A 153 11.96 7.81 -14.07
CA TYR A 153 12.90 8.20 -15.11
C TYR A 153 12.24 9.16 -16.10
N ALA A 154 13.03 10.13 -16.56
CA ALA A 154 12.56 11.09 -17.55
C ALA A 154 12.32 10.48 -18.93
#